data_7e5935277f8bfd566c59b08d2002a1e1
#
_entry.id   7e5935277f8bfd566c59b08d2002a1e1
#
_cell.length_a   1.000
_cell.length_b   1.000
_cell.length_c   1.000
_cell.angle_alpha   90.00
_cell.angle_beta   90.00
_cell.angle_gamma   90.00
#
_symmetry.space_group_name_H-M   'P 1'
#
loop_
_entity.id
_entity.type
_entity.pdbx_description
1 polymer ?
#
loop_
_entity_poly.entity_id
_entity_poly.type
_entity_poly.pdbx_seq_one_letter_code
_entity_poly.pdbx_strand_id
1 'polypeptide(L)'
;MRGMLLWLFAVAAAALPCAASAQATTRQCGTAEEPGPACLLAHKTLPSLPAGTVFWHLDRFASKQSAEAAAAASSVVVEAFGSVWLFTLAQAEWQSKGGEHVSTVGPLAVAPASTYSAEYLRSVFTPGTTAPLHVHSGPEAFFAVNGDTCLETPDGVRIGRGPGNSLTIEAGPPMLLMAIGTVPRQGFALILHDADRPATTLTQAWQPQGLCARQLAADRAR
;
A
#
# COMPACT_ATOMS: atom_id res chain seq x y z
N MET A 1 52.16 57.65 -9.39
CA MET A 1 52.08 56.19 -8.94
C MET A 1 50.66 55.98 -8.44
N ARG A 2 49.85 55.27 -9.26
CA ARG A 2 48.44 55.00 -8.94
C ARG A 2 48.36 53.50 -8.55
N GLY A 3 48.06 53.23 -7.28
CA GLY A 3 47.87 51.86 -6.78
C GLY A 3 46.46 51.39 -7.16
N MET A 4 46.41 50.27 -7.87
CA MET A 4 45.17 49.58 -8.28
C MET A 4 44.82 48.54 -7.22
N LEU A 5 43.75 48.79 -6.46
CA LEU A 5 43.25 47.86 -5.43
C LEU A 5 42.40 46.78 -6.13
N LEU A 6 42.91 45.53 -6.15
CA LEU A 6 42.13 44.36 -6.60
C LEU A 6 41.22 43.90 -5.46
N TRP A 7 39.91 43.95 -5.69
CA TRP A 7 38.90 43.30 -4.84
C TRP A 7 38.72 41.86 -5.28
N LEU A 8 39.10 40.90 -4.43
CA LEU A 8 38.79 39.49 -4.59
C LEU A 8 37.40 39.24 -4.00
N PHE A 9 36.43 38.94 -4.86
CA PHE A 9 35.14 38.43 -4.45
C PHE A 9 35.24 36.92 -4.19
N ALA A 10 35.16 36.50 -2.93
CA ALA A 10 35.00 35.09 -2.56
C ALA A 10 33.53 34.69 -2.76
N VAL A 11 33.27 33.85 -3.75
CA VAL A 11 31.96 33.21 -3.95
C VAL A 11 31.86 32.05 -2.98
N ALA A 12 31.08 32.19 -1.92
CA ALA A 12 30.72 31.10 -1.03
C ALA A 12 29.66 30.20 -1.72
N ALA A 13 30.06 29.03 -2.16
CA ALA A 13 29.12 28.01 -2.63
C ALA A 13 28.36 27.44 -1.43
N ALA A 14 27.11 27.80 -1.27
CA ALA A 14 26.20 27.18 -0.29
C ALA A 14 25.84 25.77 -0.80
N ALA A 15 26.39 24.73 -0.17
CA ALA A 15 25.95 23.36 -0.37
C ALA A 15 24.56 23.17 0.25
N LEU A 16 23.54 22.99 -0.58
CA LEU A 16 22.21 22.61 -0.13
C LEU A 16 22.27 21.18 0.43
N PRO A 17 21.75 20.92 1.64
CA PRO A 17 21.68 19.57 2.15
C PRO A 17 20.72 18.74 1.28
N CYS A 18 21.22 17.67 0.68
CA CYS A 18 20.42 16.66 0.01
C CYS A 18 19.61 15.96 1.11
N ALA A 19 18.30 16.18 1.18
CA ALA A 19 17.42 15.46 2.09
C ALA A 19 17.41 14.00 1.68
N ALA A 20 18.06 13.13 2.46
CA ALA A 20 18.00 11.69 2.27
C ALA A 20 16.57 11.22 2.52
N SER A 21 15.92 10.66 1.51
CA SER A 21 14.60 10.03 1.64
C SER A 21 14.75 8.79 2.52
N ALA A 22 14.04 8.75 3.65
CA ALA A 22 14.06 7.61 4.54
C ALA A 22 13.20 6.47 3.95
N GLN A 23 13.80 5.31 3.74
CA GLN A 23 13.10 4.09 3.40
C GLN A 23 12.33 3.58 4.63
N ALA A 24 11.05 3.28 4.45
CA ALA A 24 10.27 2.67 5.52
C ALA A 24 10.46 1.15 5.50
N THR A 25 11.05 0.61 6.57
CA THR A 25 11.13 -0.85 6.75
C THR A 25 9.86 -1.33 7.43
N THR A 26 9.09 -2.14 6.73
CA THR A 26 7.85 -2.71 7.26
C THR A 26 8.17 -3.93 8.13
N ARG A 27 7.72 -3.89 9.39
CA ARG A 27 7.89 -5.00 10.35
C ARG A 27 7.07 -6.22 9.90
N GLN A 28 7.61 -7.44 10.08
CA GLN A 28 6.85 -8.68 9.89
C GLN A 28 5.65 -8.76 10.84
N CYS A 29 4.53 -9.29 10.35
CA CYS A 29 3.38 -9.54 11.20
C CYS A 29 3.66 -10.63 12.23
N GLY A 30 3.24 -10.40 13.47
CA GLY A 30 3.08 -11.44 14.47
C GLY A 30 1.75 -12.17 14.28
N THR A 31 1.47 -13.13 15.18
CA THR A 31 0.19 -13.87 15.21
C THR A 31 -0.96 -13.02 15.74
N ALA A 32 -0.68 -12.04 16.62
CA ALA A 32 -1.70 -11.14 17.17
C ALA A 32 -2.22 -10.17 16.10
N GLU A 33 -3.53 -9.96 16.12
CA GLU A 33 -4.27 -9.05 15.20
C GLU A 33 -4.78 -7.84 15.95
N GLU A 34 -3.89 -7.22 16.71
CA GLU A 34 -4.19 -6.04 17.51
C GLU A 34 -4.03 -4.75 16.71
N PRO A 35 -4.71 -3.66 17.14
CA PRO A 35 -4.51 -2.34 16.56
C PRO A 35 -3.04 -1.93 16.57
N GLY A 36 -2.55 -1.45 15.43
CA GLY A 36 -1.15 -1.06 15.28
C GLY A 36 -0.80 -0.72 13.82
N PRO A 37 0.45 -0.32 13.58
CA PRO A 37 0.91 -0.02 12.23
C PRO A 37 0.81 -1.25 11.32
N ALA A 38 0.70 -1.00 10.02
CA ALA A 38 0.73 -2.07 9.02
C ALA A 38 2.00 -2.92 9.17
N CYS A 39 1.87 -4.22 8.95
CA CYS A 39 2.96 -5.18 9.02
C CYS A 39 3.00 -6.05 7.75
N LEU A 40 4.18 -6.55 7.40
CA LEU A 40 4.38 -7.44 6.25
C LEU A 40 3.85 -8.84 6.59
N LEU A 41 2.81 -9.26 5.90
CA LEU A 41 2.17 -10.56 6.07
C LEU A 41 2.83 -11.63 5.21
N ALA A 42 3.14 -11.28 3.95
CA ALA A 42 3.84 -12.12 3.01
C ALA A 42 4.58 -11.27 1.97
N HIS A 43 5.61 -11.85 1.38
CA HIS A 43 6.37 -11.26 0.28
C HIS A 43 6.58 -12.30 -0.81
N LYS A 44 6.51 -11.87 -2.07
CA LYS A 44 6.80 -12.71 -3.21
C LYS A 44 7.57 -11.98 -4.29
N THR A 45 8.69 -12.54 -4.69
CA THR A 45 9.43 -12.10 -5.88
C THR A 45 8.88 -12.82 -7.10
N LEU A 46 8.65 -12.06 -8.18
CA LEU A 46 8.10 -12.55 -9.43
C LEU A 46 9.06 -12.18 -10.58
N PRO A 47 9.60 -13.16 -11.30
CA PRO A 47 10.48 -12.89 -12.46
C PRO A 47 9.71 -12.22 -13.62
N SER A 48 8.40 -12.37 -13.64
CA SER A 48 7.50 -11.70 -14.59
C SER A 48 6.10 -11.63 -14.01
N LEU A 49 5.31 -10.66 -14.44
CA LEU A 49 3.88 -10.61 -14.16
C LEU A 49 3.10 -11.47 -15.16
N PRO A 50 1.87 -11.90 -14.80
CA PRO A 50 0.92 -12.45 -15.76
C PRO A 50 0.74 -11.53 -16.95
N ALA A 51 0.58 -12.10 -18.15
CA ALA A 51 0.39 -11.32 -19.36
C ALA A 51 -0.90 -10.48 -19.29
N GLY A 52 -0.88 -9.25 -19.86
CA GLY A 52 -2.01 -8.35 -19.88
C GLY A 52 -2.21 -7.55 -18.60
N THR A 53 -3.42 -7.10 -18.37
CA THR A 53 -3.78 -6.28 -17.21
C THR A 53 -3.83 -7.12 -15.94
N VAL A 54 -3.15 -6.68 -14.90
CA VAL A 54 -3.00 -7.41 -13.65
C VAL A 54 -4.03 -6.93 -12.62
N PHE A 55 -4.62 -7.89 -11.92
CA PHE A 55 -5.52 -7.70 -10.79
C PHE A 55 -5.04 -8.53 -9.61
N TRP A 56 -5.41 -8.13 -8.43
CA TRP A 56 -5.23 -8.87 -7.19
C TRP A 56 -6.52 -9.59 -6.82
N HIS A 57 -6.50 -10.93 -6.83
CA HIS A 57 -7.60 -11.79 -6.42
C HIS A 57 -7.41 -12.21 -4.97
N LEU A 58 -8.49 -12.18 -4.22
CA LEU A 58 -8.56 -12.60 -2.83
C LEU A 58 -9.61 -13.71 -2.72
N ASP A 59 -9.16 -14.92 -2.38
CA ASP A 59 -10.02 -16.09 -2.20
C ASP A 59 -9.86 -16.64 -0.79
N ARG A 60 -10.95 -17.09 -0.16
CA ARG A 60 -10.94 -17.78 1.14
C ARG A 60 -11.01 -19.29 0.96
N PHE A 61 -10.27 -19.99 1.81
CA PHE A 61 -10.22 -21.44 1.82
C PHE A 61 -10.52 -22.01 3.21
N ALA A 62 -11.06 -23.23 3.25
CA ALA A 62 -11.35 -23.94 4.51
C ALA A 62 -10.08 -24.40 5.23
N SER A 63 -8.96 -24.56 4.50
CA SER A 63 -7.68 -24.97 5.08
C SER A 63 -6.49 -24.45 4.27
N LYS A 64 -5.34 -24.36 4.93
CA LYS A 64 -4.08 -24.00 4.28
C LYS A 64 -3.72 -25.01 3.18
N GLN A 65 -3.89 -26.29 3.43
CA GLN A 65 -3.62 -27.34 2.45
C GLN A 65 -4.44 -27.17 1.15
N SER A 66 -5.74 -26.86 1.26
CA SER A 66 -6.59 -26.63 0.08
C SER A 66 -6.21 -25.35 -0.67
N ALA A 67 -5.80 -24.28 0.03
CA ALA A 67 -5.30 -23.06 -0.58
C ALA A 67 -3.97 -23.29 -1.32
N GLU A 68 -3.04 -24.03 -0.70
CA GLU A 68 -1.75 -24.40 -1.31
C GLU A 68 -1.94 -25.25 -2.57
N ALA A 69 -2.89 -26.19 -2.55
CA ALA A 69 -3.22 -27.02 -3.72
C ALA A 69 -3.84 -26.22 -4.89
N ALA A 70 -4.48 -25.08 -4.61
CA ALA A 70 -5.07 -24.18 -5.60
C ALA A 70 -4.10 -23.08 -6.08
N ALA A 71 -2.95 -22.90 -5.41
CA ALA A 71 -2.03 -21.80 -5.65
C ALA A 71 -1.38 -21.86 -7.04
N ALA A 72 -1.37 -20.72 -7.73
CA ALA A 72 -0.62 -20.50 -8.96
C ALA A 72 0.80 -20.00 -8.65
N ALA A 73 1.65 -19.86 -9.69
CA ALA A 73 3.01 -19.34 -9.54
C ALA A 73 3.04 -17.91 -8.96
N SER A 74 2.02 -17.10 -9.20
CA SER A 74 1.86 -15.72 -8.69
C SER A 74 1.07 -15.64 -7.39
N SER A 75 0.75 -16.78 -6.73
CA SER A 75 -0.05 -16.81 -5.51
C SER A 75 0.81 -16.84 -4.24
N VAL A 76 0.24 -16.36 -3.13
CA VAL A 76 0.69 -16.60 -1.76
C VAL A 76 -0.48 -17.05 -0.89
N VAL A 77 -0.21 -17.94 0.05
CA VAL A 77 -1.19 -18.39 1.05
C VAL A 77 -0.85 -17.71 2.38
N VAL A 78 -1.83 -17.09 3.01
CA VAL A 78 -1.67 -16.41 4.31
C VAL A 78 -2.82 -16.77 5.25
N GLU A 79 -2.56 -16.69 6.55
CA GLU A 79 -3.56 -16.84 7.60
C GLU A 79 -3.72 -15.49 8.31
N ALA A 80 -4.92 -14.93 8.26
CA ALA A 80 -5.25 -13.66 8.89
C ALA A 80 -6.75 -13.50 9.08
N PHE A 81 -7.14 -12.75 10.11
CA PHE A 81 -8.53 -12.46 10.45
C PHE A 81 -9.40 -13.73 10.56
N GLY A 82 -8.83 -14.77 11.19
CA GLY A 82 -9.50 -16.06 11.42
C GLY A 82 -9.78 -16.86 10.15
N SER A 83 -9.15 -16.54 9.03
CA SER A 83 -9.37 -17.19 7.72
C SER A 83 -8.06 -17.54 7.03
N VAL A 84 -8.11 -18.54 6.16
CA VAL A 84 -7.03 -18.85 5.21
C VAL A 84 -7.33 -18.15 3.90
N TRP A 85 -6.37 -17.37 3.42
CA TRP A 85 -6.48 -16.58 2.20
C TRP A 85 -5.50 -17.08 1.15
N LEU A 86 -5.96 -17.12 -0.09
CA LEU A 86 -5.12 -17.22 -1.28
C LEU A 86 -5.15 -15.86 -1.98
N PHE A 87 -4.00 -15.19 -2.05
CA PHE A 87 -3.81 -13.97 -2.81
C PHE A 87 -3.12 -14.31 -4.12
N THR A 88 -3.73 -13.92 -5.24
CA THR A 88 -3.20 -14.24 -6.57
C THR A 88 -3.14 -12.98 -7.44
N LEU A 89 -2.04 -12.80 -8.17
CA LEU A 89 -1.93 -11.81 -9.23
C LEU A 89 -2.25 -12.48 -10.55
N ALA A 90 -3.31 -12.02 -11.24
CA ALA A 90 -3.78 -12.61 -12.49
C ALA A 90 -4.61 -11.61 -13.32
N GLN A 91 -5.11 -12.04 -14.48
CA GLN A 91 -6.10 -11.29 -15.27
C GLN A 91 -7.45 -11.26 -14.54
N ALA A 92 -8.33 -10.33 -14.94
CA ALA A 92 -9.62 -10.10 -14.27
C ALA A 92 -10.51 -11.35 -14.17
N GLU A 93 -10.51 -12.19 -15.20
CA GLU A 93 -11.33 -13.41 -15.31
C GLU A 93 -10.75 -14.64 -14.61
N TRP A 94 -9.58 -14.53 -13.99
CA TRP A 94 -8.97 -15.63 -13.29
C TRP A 94 -9.83 -16.10 -12.11
N GLN A 95 -9.88 -17.40 -11.90
CA GLN A 95 -10.60 -18.03 -10.78
C GLN A 95 -9.73 -19.12 -10.15
N SER A 96 -9.72 -19.17 -8.83
CA SER A 96 -9.07 -20.25 -8.10
C SER A 96 -9.84 -21.57 -8.26
N LYS A 97 -9.12 -22.70 -8.19
CA LYS A 97 -9.74 -24.01 -8.14
C LYS A 97 -10.22 -24.32 -6.71
N GLY A 98 -11.47 -24.07 -6.45
CA GLY A 98 -12.06 -24.17 -5.11
C GLY A 98 -11.84 -22.92 -4.28
N GLY A 99 -12.36 -22.93 -3.06
CA GLY A 99 -12.41 -21.73 -2.24
C GLY A 99 -13.59 -20.82 -2.59
N GLU A 100 -13.75 -19.79 -1.80
CA GLU A 100 -14.74 -18.73 -2.00
C GLU A 100 -14.04 -17.51 -2.58
N HIS A 101 -14.43 -17.08 -3.77
CA HIS A 101 -13.95 -15.82 -4.31
C HIS A 101 -14.53 -14.64 -3.52
N VAL A 102 -13.66 -13.80 -2.95
CA VAL A 102 -14.06 -12.68 -2.09
C VAL A 102 -14.01 -11.35 -2.84
N SER A 103 -12.91 -11.11 -3.60
CA SER A 103 -12.73 -9.85 -4.31
C SER A 103 -11.69 -9.96 -5.42
N THR A 104 -11.87 -9.11 -6.43
CA THR A 104 -10.87 -8.79 -7.45
C THR A 104 -10.58 -7.29 -7.38
N VAL A 105 -9.35 -6.90 -7.05
CA VAL A 105 -8.94 -5.50 -6.88
C VAL A 105 -7.99 -5.09 -7.99
N GLY A 106 -8.27 -3.99 -8.65
CA GLY A 106 -7.48 -3.48 -9.77
C GLY A 106 -8.33 -2.72 -10.77
N PRO A 107 -7.81 -2.45 -11.97
CA PRO A 107 -6.51 -2.87 -12.49
C PRO A 107 -5.32 -2.24 -11.76
N LEU A 108 -4.17 -2.93 -11.77
CA LEU A 108 -2.91 -2.44 -11.21
C LEU A 108 -2.01 -1.94 -12.34
N ALA A 109 -1.76 -0.63 -12.38
CA ALA A 109 -0.90 0.01 -13.39
C ALA A 109 0.58 -0.16 -13.01
N VAL A 110 1.18 -1.29 -13.37
CA VAL A 110 2.57 -1.63 -13.05
C VAL A 110 3.49 -1.24 -14.19
N ALA A 111 4.55 -0.46 -13.88
CA ALA A 111 5.58 -0.17 -14.86
C ALA A 111 6.42 -1.42 -15.17
N PRO A 112 6.95 -1.56 -16.41
CA PRO A 112 7.85 -2.66 -16.76
C PRO A 112 9.11 -2.69 -15.87
N ALA A 113 9.47 -3.88 -15.39
CA ALA A 113 10.66 -4.13 -14.60
C ALA A 113 11.27 -5.50 -14.96
N SER A 114 12.53 -5.74 -14.61
CA SER A 114 13.20 -7.03 -14.81
C SER A 114 12.72 -8.09 -13.85
N THR A 115 12.34 -7.67 -12.65
CA THR A 115 11.83 -8.51 -11.57
C THR A 115 10.88 -7.67 -10.73
N TYR A 116 9.80 -8.28 -10.30
CA TYR A 116 8.78 -7.61 -9.48
C TYR A 116 8.80 -8.15 -8.05
N SER A 117 8.42 -7.28 -7.13
CA SER A 117 8.17 -7.59 -5.73
C SER A 117 6.70 -7.32 -5.41
N ALA A 118 6.04 -8.31 -4.80
CA ALA A 118 4.69 -8.18 -4.26
C ALA A 118 4.77 -8.26 -2.74
N GLU A 119 4.50 -7.14 -2.05
CA GLU A 119 4.45 -7.07 -0.60
C GLU A 119 3.00 -7.04 -0.14
N TYR A 120 2.60 -8.05 0.63
CA TYR A 120 1.25 -8.16 1.18
C TYR A 120 1.28 -7.74 2.65
N LEU A 121 0.51 -6.72 2.98
CA LEU A 121 0.45 -6.12 4.30
C LEU A 121 -0.88 -6.44 4.99
N ARG A 122 -0.84 -6.52 6.33
CA ARG A 122 -2.01 -6.55 7.20
C ARG A 122 -2.03 -5.32 8.09
N SER A 123 -3.20 -4.75 8.32
CA SER A 123 -3.39 -3.66 9.28
C SER A 123 -4.69 -3.80 10.05
N VAL A 124 -4.65 -3.37 11.32
CA VAL A 124 -5.83 -3.16 12.17
C VAL A 124 -5.75 -1.73 12.68
N PHE A 125 -6.56 -0.84 12.11
CA PHE A 125 -6.58 0.59 12.41
C PHE A 125 -7.87 0.96 13.12
N THR A 126 -7.77 1.52 14.33
CA THR A 126 -8.93 2.16 14.97
C THR A 126 -9.31 3.45 14.22
N PRO A 127 -10.59 3.88 14.24
CA PRO A 127 -11.02 5.10 13.57
C PRO A 127 -10.20 6.31 13.98
N GLY A 128 -9.59 6.99 13.00
CA GLY A 128 -8.66 8.10 13.15
C GLY A 128 -7.18 7.72 13.08
N THR A 129 -6.86 6.43 13.13
CA THR A 129 -5.48 5.99 12.88
C THR A 129 -5.10 6.18 11.41
N THR A 130 -3.89 6.69 11.19
CA THR A 130 -3.31 6.93 9.86
C THR A 130 -2.03 6.13 9.65
N ALA A 131 -1.77 5.74 8.40
CA ALA A 131 -0.40 5.44 7.98
C ALA A 131 0.42 6.73 7.90
N PRO A 132 1.76 6.69 8.12
CA PRO A 132 2.63 7.84 7.84
C PRO A 132 2.49 8.31 6.39
N LEU A 133 2.76 9.59 6.11
CA LEU A 133 2.80 10.11 4.74
C LEU A 133 3.93 9.48 3.95
N HIS A 134 3.61 8.89 2.80
CA HIS A 134 4.56 8.16 1.98
C HIS A 134 4.16 8.13 0.51
N VAL A 135 5.07 7.64 -0.31
CA VAL A 135 4.88 7.32 -1.72
C VAL A 135 5.28 5.87 -1.97
N HIS A 136 4.71 5.26 -3.00
CA HIS A 136 5.11 3.94 -3.47
C HIS A 136 5.80 4.00 -4.82
N SER A 137 6.74 3.08 -5.06
CA SER A 137 7.42 2.95 -6.36
C SER A 137 6.61 2.14 -7.38
N GLY A 138 5.54 1.49 -6.94
CA GLY A 138 4.56 0.78 -7.74
C GLY A 138 3.14 1.06 -7.25
N PRO A 139 2.09 0.52 -7.90
CA PRO A 139 0.71 0.66 -7.44
C PRO A 139 0.49 -0.04 -6.10
N GLU A 140 -0.41 0.52 -5.30
CA GLU A 140 -0.92 -0.13 -4.09
C GLU A 140 -2.42 -0.37 -4.21
N ALA A 141 -2.86 -1.56 -3.77
CA ALA A 141 -4.24 -1.97 -3.68
C ALA A 141 -4.62 -2.25 -2.22
N PHE A 142 -5.80 -1.82 -1.83
CA PHE A 142 -6.36 -2.03 -0.49
C PHE A 142 -7.62 -2.87 -0.57
N PHE A 143 -7.79 -3.76 0.40
CA PHE A 143 -9.02 -4.50 0.64
C PHE A 143 -9.33 -4.46 2.14
N ALA A 144 -10.54 -4.03 2.52
CA ALA A 144 -10.99 -4.03 3.90
C ALA A 144 -11.86 -5.25 4.17
N VAL A 145 -11.42 -6.14 5.05
CA VAL A 145 -12.23 -7.24 5.59
C VAL A 145 -13.36 -6.68 6.44
N ASN A 146 -13.08 -5.58 7.16
CA ASN A 146 -14.05 -4.86 7.97
C ASN A 146 -13.67 -3.37 8.09
N GLY A 147 -14.67 -2.53 8.40
CA GLY A 147 -14.50 -1.09 8.62
C GLY A 147 -14.35 -0.28 7.34
N ASP A 148 -14.12 1.00 7.51
CA ASP A 148 -14.11 1.99 6.45
C ASP A 148 -12.71 2.52 6.17
N THR A 149 -12.43 2.78 4.90
CA THR A 149 -11.14 3.26 4.41
C THR A 149 -11.28 4.66 3.82
N CYS A 150 -10.41 5.58 4.19
CA CYS A 150 -10.24 6.87 3.54
C CYS A 150 -8.82 6.99 3.00
N LEU A 151 -8.70 7.32 1.71
CA LEU A 151 -7.44 7.56 1.03
C LEU A 151 -7.45 9.01 0.52
N GLU A 152 -6.58 9.85 1.07
CA GLU A 152 -6.39 11.24 0.67
C GLU A 152 -5.07 11.39 -0.10
N THR A 153 -5.13 12.06 -1.25
CA THR A 153 -4.00 12.36 -2.15
C THR A 153 -4.07 13.83 -2.57
N PRO A 154 -3.07 14.38 -3.29
CA PRO A 154 -3.17 15.73 -3.87
C PRO A 154 -4.41 15.93 -4.76
N ASP A 155 -4.89 14.87 -5.41
CA ASP A 155 -6.04 14.90 -6.32
C ASP A 155 -7.39 14.84 -5.60
N GLY A 156 -7.39 14.67 -4.27
CA GLY A 156 -8.60 14.62 -3.47
C GLY A 156 -8.71 13.40 -2.56
N VAL A 157 -9.96 12.95 -2.31
CA VAL A 157 -10.25 11.87 -1.37
C VAL A 157 -11.07 10.77 -2.04
N ARG A 158 -10.76 9.52 -1.72
CA ARG A 158 -11.55 8.33 -2.04
C ARG A 158 -11.92 7.58 -0.78
N ILE A 159 -13.15 7.09 -0.72
CA ILE A 159 -13.72 6.47 0.47
C ILE A 159 -14.28 5.11 0.10
N GLY A 160 -13.84 4.08 0.82
CA GLY A 160 -14.43 2.75 0.81
C GLY A 160 -15.26 2.53 2.06
N ARG A 161 -16.48 2.02 1.94
CA ARG A 161 -17.41 1.81 3.04
C ARG A 161 -17.74 0.34 3.26
N GLY A 162 -17.74 -0.03 4.53
CA GLY A 162 -18.15 -1.35 5.00
C GLY A 162 -17.17 -2.48 4.63
N PRO A 163 -17.50 -3.71 5.01
CA PRO A 163 -16.73 -4.89 4.64
C PRO A 163 -16.68 -5.07 3.12
N GLY A 164 -15.52 -5.53 2.60
CA GLY A 164 -15.30 -5.76 1.18
C GLY A 164 -14.96 -4.53 0.37
N ASN A 165 -14.87 -3.34 0.97
CA ASN A 165 -14.44 -2.15 0.23
C ASN A 165 -12.99 -2.28 -0.24
N SER A 166 -12.71 -1.77 -1.44
CA SER A 166 -11.39 -1.78 -2.04
C SER A 166 -11.07 -0.44 -2.70
N LEU A 167 -9.80 -0.07 -2.67
CA LEU A 167 -9.25 1.12 -3.32
C LEU A 167 -7.91 0.77 -3.95
N THR A 168 -7.52 1.54 -4.96
CA THR A 168 -6.17 1.43 -5.56
C THR A 168 -5.54 2.81 -5.64
N ILE A 169 -4.22 2.90 -5.62
CA ILE A 169 -3.45 4.09 -5.94
C ILE A 169 -2.32 3.72 -6.87
N GLU A 170 -2.02 4.58 -7.83
CA GLU A 170 -0.89 4.42 -8.74
C GLU A 170 0.44 4.72 -8.05
N ALA A 171 1.55 4.34 -8.69
CA ALA A 171 2.89 4.71 -8.26
C ALA A 171 3.08 6.23 -8.26
N GLY A 172 3.74 6.77 -7.24
CA GLY A 172 4.26 8.13 -7.21
C GLY A 172 3.50 9.16 -6.39
N PRO A 173 2.16 9.29 -6.42
CA PRO A 173 1.48 10.28 -5.60
C PRO A 173 1.69 10.07 -4.10
N PRO A 174 1.96 11.14 -3.32
CA PRO A 174 1.95 11.04 -1.87
C PRO A 174 0.53 10.77 -1.37
N MET A 175 0.42 9.99 -0.29
CA MET A 175 -0.86 9.55 0.21
C MET A 175 -0.94 9.53 1.73
N LEU A 176 -2.17 9.72 2.23
CA LEU A 176 -2.59 9.46 3.59
C LEU A 176 -3.70 8.40 3.56
N LEU A 177 -3.44 7.26 4.19
CA LEU A 177 -4.48 6.26 4.49
C LEU A 177 -4.98 6.49 5.91
N MET A 178 -6.30 6.56 6.12
CA MET A 178 -6.94 6.70 7.43
C MET A 178 -8.09 5.69 7.57
N ALA A 179 -8.20 5.05 8.72
CA ALA A 179 -9.43 4.37 9.11
C ALA A 179 -10.46 5.42 9.52
N ILE A 180 -11.66 5.35 8.97
CA ILE A 180 -12.79 6.21 9.29
C ILE A 180 -13.99 5.36 9.76
N GLY A 181 -15.17 5.99 9.96
CA GLY A 181 -16.32 5.29 10.50
C GLY A 181 -16.27 5.11 12.01
N THR A 182 -16.94 4.08 12.53
CA THR A 182 -17.09 3.83 13.98
C THR A 182 -16.49 2.52 14.46
N VAL A 183 -16.10 1.64 13.54
CA VAL A 183 -15.48 0.34 13.86
C VAL A 183 -14.04 0.25 13.36
N PRO A 184 -13.16 -0.55 13.98
CA PRO A 184 -11.81 -0.74 13.50
C PRO A 184 -11.79 -1.27 12.05
N ARG A 185 -10.92 -0.68 11.22
CA ARG A 185 -10.62 -1.20 9.90
C ARG A 185 -9.64 -2.36 10.04
N GLN A 186 -10.07 -3.52 9.61
CA GLN A 186 -9.21 -4.69 9.40
C GLN A 186 -9.04 -4.89 7.90
N GLY A 187 -7.81 -5.00 7.44
CA GLY A 187 -7.63 -5.13 6.00
C GLY A 187 -6.23 -5.48 5.58
N PHE A 188 -6.15 -5.71 4.29
CA PHE A 188 -4.92 -6.00 3.57
C PHE A 188 -4.55 -4.84 2.65
N ALA A 189 -3.26 -4.77 2.33
CA ALA A 189 -2.75 -3.99 1.22
C ALA A 189 -1.76 -4.85 0.42
N LEU A 190 -1.68 -4.59 -0.88
CA LEU A 190 -0.69 -5.13 -1.78
C LEU A 190 0.07 -3.97 -2.40
N ILE A 191 1.39 -3.94 -2.25
CA ILE A 191 2.28 -3.07 -3.00
C ILE A 191 2.99 -3.93 -4.05
N LEU A 192 2.78 -3.61 -5.34
CA LEU A 192 3.38 -4.34 -6.46
C LEU A 192 4.35 -3.43 -7.20
N HIS A 193 5.65 -3.70 -7.08
CA HIS A 193 6.69 -2.77 -7.53
C HIS A 193 7.86 -3.47 -8.20
N ASP A 194 8.76 -2.68 -8.81
CA ASP A 194 10.07 -3.11 -9.27
C ASP A 194 10.90 -3.56 -8.06
N ALA A 195 11.43 -4.78 -8.08
CA ALA A 195 12.18 -5.36 -6.98
C ALA A 195 13.49 -4.60 -6.65
N ASP A 196 14.03 -3.85 -7.61
CA ASP A 196 15.23 -3.03 -7.42
C ASP A 196 14.93 -1.64 -6.81
N ARG A 197 13.67 -1.35 -6.48
CA ARG A 197 13.24 -0.09 -5.88
C ARG A 197 12.59 -0.32 -4.52
N PRO A 198 12.72 0.61 -3.56
CA PRO A 198 12.01 0.50 -2.29
C PRO A 198 10.49 0.55 -2.53
N ALA A 199 9.73 -0.35 -1.90
CA ALA A 199 8.27 -0.37 -1.96
C ALA A 199 7.68 0.96 -1.48
N THR A 200 8.21 1.48 -0.36
CA THR A 200 7.67 2.63 0.36
C THR A 200 8.78 3.61 0.72
N THR A 201 8.54 4.90 0.47
CA THR A 201 9.43 6.00 0.85
C THR A 201 8.62 7.04 1.61
N LEU A 202 9.04 7.39 2.84
CA LEU A 202 8.42 8.46 3.61
C LEU A 202 8.62 9.81 2.91
N THR A 203 7.62 10.67 2.97
CA THR A 203 7.68 11.97 2.32
C THR A 203 7.10 13.08 3.19
N GLN A 204 7.59 14.30 2.98
CA GLN A 204 7.02 15.55 3.52
C GLN A 204 6.70 16.53 2.37
N ALA A 205 6.79 16.09 1.12
CA ALA A 205 6.60 16.91 -0.06
C ALA A 205 5.15 17.39 -0.25
N TRP A 206 4.21 16.84 0.51
CA TRP A 206 2.79 17.18 0.47
C TRP A 206 2.21 17.24 1.88
N GLN A 207 1.22 18.13 2.08
CA GLN A 207 0.45 18.22 3.32
C GLN A 207 -1.01 17.87 3.02
N PRO A 208 -1.61 16.88 3.75
CA PRO A 208 -3.01 16.54 3.61
C PRO A 208 -3.92 17.74 3.87
N GLN A 209 -4.99 17.85 3.11
CA GLN A 209 -6.00 18.91 3.26
C GLN A 209 -7.01 18.63 4.38
N GLY A 210 -6.85 17.48 5.08
CA GLY A 210 -7.73 17.04 6.15
C GLY A 210 -9.08 16.53 5.66
N LEU A 211 -9.17 16.05 4.41
CA LEU A 211 -10.40 15.50 3.84
C LEU A 211 -10.85 14.26 4.60
N CYS A 212 -9.93 13.35 4.92
CA CYS A 212 -10.23 12.17 5.71
C CYS A 212 -10.63 12.51 7.15
N ALA A 213 -10.00 13.52 7.77
CA ALA A 213 -10.37 13.97 9.12
C ALA A 213 -11.78 14.56 9.17
N ARG A 214 -12.18 15.34 8.16
CA ARG A 214 -13.55 15.86 8.04
C ARG A 214 -14.58 14.73 7.87
N GLN A 215 -14.24 13.71 7.07
CA GLN A 215 -15.09 12.55 6.90
C GLN A 215 -15.28 11.77 8.20
N LEU A 216 -14.19 11.55 8.96
CA LEU A 216 -14.27 10.92 10.27
C LEU A 216 -15.16 11.71 11.26
N ALA A 217 -15.04 13.05 11.27
CA ALA A 217 -15.87 13.90 12.10
C ALA A 217 -17.36 13.78 11.73
N ALA A 218 -17.68 13.75 10.43
CA ALA A 218 -19.05 13.55 9.95
C ALA A 218 -19.62 12.18 10.32
N ASP A 219 -18.80 11.13 10.29
CA ASP A 219 -19.21 9.77 10.68
C ASP A 219 -19.54 9.67 12.18
N ARG A 220 -18.80 10.40 13.02
CA ARG A 220 -19.03 10.45 14.49
C ARG A 220 -20.25 11.27 14.89
N ALA A 221 -20.73 12.14 14.02
CA ALA A 221 -21.89 13.01 14.28
C ALA A 221 -23.23 12.37 13.90
N ARG A 222 -23.24 11.17 13.31
CA ARG A 222 -24.43 10.39 12.91
C ARG A 222 -24.85 9.42 13.98
#